data_0ca4c89ac46543de7cb40f0022ea2358
#
_entry.id   0ca4c89ac46543de7cb40f0022ea2358
#
_cell.length_a   1.000
_cell.length_b   1.000
_cell.length_c   1.000
_cell.angle_alpha   90.00
_cell.angle_beta   90.00
_cell.angle_gamma   90.00
#
_symmetry.space_group_name_H-M   'P 1'
#
loop_
_entity.id
_entity.type
_entity.pdbx_description
1 polymer ?
#
loop_
_entity_poly.entity_id
_entity_poly.type
_entity_poly.pdbx_seq_one_letter_code
_entity_poly.pdbx_strand_id
1 'polypeptide(L)'
;MTNQEKVTAKIKELSEAVNEAKGSVMVIGLIDTDKKNESCVIASLQGNGAVLTETVAKLLSNDSAAAVRNIIEKGFAFANLYKIMGGGRADATEVETHESNNQ
;
A
#
# COMPACT_ATOMS: atom_id res chain seq x y z
N MET A 1 12.49 8.80 -17.42
CA MET A 1 12.02 8.23 -16.15
C MET A 1 10.64 7.64 -16.33
N THR A 2 10.48 6.36 -15.99
CA THR A 2 9.17 5.69 -16.11
C THR A 2 8.20 6.18 -15.03
N ASN A 3 6.91 5.89 -15.22
CA ASN A 3 5.91 6.20 -14.20
C ASN A 3 6.24 5.53 -12.88
N GLN A 4 6.66 4.28 -12.93
CA GLN A 4 7.03 3.51 -11.75
C GLN A 4 8.19 4.17 -11.00
N GLU A 5 9.22 4.61 -11.72
CA GLU A 5 10.36 5.29 -11.12
C GLU A 5 9.97 6.62 -10.48
N LYS A 6 9.11 7.39 -11.15
CA LYS A 6 8.63 8.68 -10.62
C LYS A 6 7.88 8.49 -9.30
N VAL A 7 6.96 7.54 -9.28
CA VAL A 7 6.15 7.29 -8.09
C VAL A 7 7.02 6.75 -6.96
N THR A 8 7.91 5.81 -7.27
CA THR A 8 8.84 5.25 -6.28
C THR A 8 9.71 6.34 -5.65
N ALA A 9 10.20 7.28 -6.46
CA ALA A 9 10.99 8.40 -5.96
C ALA A 9 10.20 9.28 -4.99
N LYS A 10 8.94 9.55 -5.29
CA LYS A 10 8.09 10.36 -4.42
C LYS A 10 7.73 9.65 -3.12
N ILE A 11 7.52 8.34 -3.18
CA ILE A 11 7.30 7.53 -1.99
C ILE A 11 8.53 7.58 -1.09
N LYS A 12 9.73 7.49 -1.69
CA LYS A 12 10.97 7.59 -0.93
C LYS A 12 11.10 8.95 -0.24
N GLU A 13 10.80 10.05 -0.93
CA GLU A 13 10.81 11.38 -0.35
C GLU A 13 9.86 11.49 0.84
N LEU A 14 8.63 10.96 0.68
CA LEU A 14 7.64 10.96 1.74
C LEU A 14 8.13 10.14 2.93
N SER A 15 8.68 8.95 2.67
CA SER A 15 9.18 8.07 3.72
C SER A 15 10.31 8.73 4.52
N GLU A 16 11.20 9.43 3.84
CA GLU A 16 12.28 10.16 4.50
C GLU A 16 11.74 11.29 5.38
N ALA A 17 10.77 12.05 4.86
CA ALA A 17 10.14 13.13 5.61
C ALA A 17 9.43 12.62 6.87
N VAL A 18 8.70 11.52 6.75
CA VAL A 18 8.00 10.90 7.88
C VAL A 18 9.02 10.38 8.90
N ASN A 19 10.12 9.79 8.43
CA ASN A 19 11.17 9.32 9.32
C ASN A 19 11.81 10.48 10.10
N GLU A 20 12.06 11.60 9.44
CA GLU A 20 12.58 12.80 10.11
C GLU A 20 11.61 13.33 11.17
N ALA A 21 10.31 13.18 10.91
CA ALA A 21 9.27 13.56 11.87
C ALA A 21 9.05 12.50 12.96
N LYS A 22 9.85 11.44 12.97
CA LYS A 22 9.76 10.32 13.91
C LYS A 22 8.42 9.60 13.83
N GLY A 23 7.89 9.52 12.61
CA GLY A 23 6.61 8.86 12.35
C GLY A 23 6.78 7.52 11.64
N SER A 24 5.63 6.94 11.30
CA SER A 24 5.56 5.72 10.52
C SER A 24 4.53 5.92 9.43
N VAL A 25 4.75 5.32 8.26
CA VAL A 25 3.85 5.47 7.12
C VAL A 25 3.78 4.17 6.33
N MET A 26 2.59 3.90 5.82
CA MET A 26 2.37 2.82 4.87
C MET A 26 1.68 3.40 3.64
N VAL A 27 2.18 3.07 2.47
CA VAL A 27 1.61 3.52 1.19
C VAL A 27 1.26 2.30 0.37
N ILE A 28 0.05 2.28 -0.17
CA ILE A 28 -0.37 1.26 -1.12
C ILE A 28 -0.98 1.96 -2.33
N GLY A 29 -0.72 1.42 -3.50
CA GLY A 29 -1.27 2.01 -4.71
C GLY A 29 -1.14 1.12 -5.91
N LEU A 30 -1.82 1.51 -6.96
CA LEU A 30 -1.77 0.85 -8.26
C LEU A 30 -1.48 1.91 -9.30
N ILE A 31 -0.50 1.67 -10.14
CA ILE A 31 -0.17 2.58 -11.23
C ILE A 31 -0.10 1.82 -12.54
N ASP A 32 -0.35 2.53 -13.62
CA ASP A 32 -0.10 1.98 -14.95
C ASP A 32 1.39 2.09 -15.25
N THR A 33 1.95 1.03 -15.80
CA THR A 33 3.33 1.06 -16.25
C THR A 33 3.39 1.70 -17.65
N ASP A 34 4.59 1.86 -18.17
CA ASP A 34 4.77 2.37 -19.52
C ASP A 34 4.42 1.33 -20.59
N LYS A 35 4.21 0.09 -20.17
CA LYS A 35 3.80 -0.98 -21.07
C LYS A 35 2.28 -1.00 -21.17
N LYS A 36 1.79 -1.22 -22.37
CA LYS A 36 0.36 -1.27 -22.65
C LYS A 36 -0.31 -2.43 -21.91
N ASN A 37 -1.45 -2.13 -21.27
CA ASN A 37 -2.26 -3.11 -20.54
C ASN A 37 -1.53 -3.77 -19.36
N GLU A 38 -0.59 -3.06 -18.77
CA GLU A 38 0.15 -3.55 -17.63
C GLU A 38 0.07 -2.54 -16.49
N SER A 39 -0.13 -3.04 -15.28
CA SER A 39 -0.15 -2.20 -14.09
C SER A 39 0.78 -2.76 -13.03
N CYS A 40 1.13 -1.92 -12.07
CA CYS A 40 2.03 -2.28 -10.99
C CYS A 40 1.40 -1.90 -9.65
N VAL A 41 1.34 -2.86 -8.73
CA VAL A 41 0.95 -2.59 -7.35
C VAL A 41 2.19 -2.12 -6.60
N ILE A 42 2.06 -0.99 -5.93
CA ILE A 42 3.13 -0.44 -5.11
C ILE A 42 2.72 -0.52 -3.66
N ALA A 43 3.60 -1.06 -2.83
CA ALA A 43 3.41 -1.09 -1.39
C ALA A 43 4.71 -0.68 -0.71
N SER A 44 4.62 0.23 0.23
CA SER A 44 5.79 0.75 0.95
C SER A 44 5.46 0.87 2.43
N LEU A 45 6.39 0.46 3.26
CA LEU A 45 6.28 0.55 4.70
C LEU A 45 7.55 1.19 5.25
N GLN A 46 7.37 2.26 6.02
CA GLN A 46 8.47 2.95 6.70
C GLN A 46 8.12 3.10 8.17
N GLY A 47 8.98 2.61 9.06
CA GLY A 47 8.83 2.81 10.49
C GLY A 47 8.41 1.55 11.24
N ASN A 48 7.62 1.72 12.28
CA ASN A 48 7.27 0.65 13.22
C ASN A 48 5.95 0.00 12.84
N GLY A 49 5.99 -1.30 12.53
CA GLY A 49 4.80 -2.05 12.13
C GLY A 49 3.74 -2.14 13.24
N ALA A 50 4.15 -2.22 14.50
CA ALA A 50 3.20 -2.27 15.61
C ALA A 50 2.41 -0.95 15.72
N VAL A 51 3.10 0.18 15.54
CA VAL A 51 2.45 1.49 15.53
C VAL A 51 1.46 1.59 14.38
N LEU A 52 1.85 1.12 13.20
CA LEU A 52 0.96 1.14 12.04
C LEU A 52 -0.25 0.22 12.23
N THR A 53 -0.05 -0.94 12.84
CA THR A 53 -1.15 -1.86 13.16
C THR A 53 -2.17 -1.17 14.08
N GLU A 54 -1.70 -0.50 15.11
CA GLU A 54 -2.56 0.22 16.03
C GLU A 54 -3.27 1.38 15.32
N THR A 55 -2.56 2.08 14.43
CA THR A 55 -3.13 3.16 13.65
C THR A 55 -4.27 2.67 12.76
N VAL A 56 -4.07 1.54 12.08
CA VAL A 56 -5.11 0.93 11.24
C VAL A 56 -6.31 0.53 12.10
N ALA A 57 -6.07 -0.03 13.28
CA ALA A 57 -7.16 -0.39 14.20
C ALA A 57 -7.98 0.83 14.59
N LYS A 58 -7.32 1.94 14.87
CA LYS A 58 -8.02 3.20 15.18
C LYS A 58 -8.81 3.72 14.00
N LEU A 59 -8.26 3.64 12.78
CA LEU A 59 -8.98 4.03 11.58
C LEU A 59 -10.22 3.19 11.36
N LEU A 60 -10.10 1.88 11.54
CA LEU A 60 -11.23 0.97 11.31
C LEU A 60 -12.35 1.16 12.33
N SER A 61 -12.05 1.69 13.50
CA SER A 61 -13.05 1.93 14.55
C SER A 61 -13.59 3.36 14.55
N ASN A 62 -13.13 4.21 13.63
CA ASN A 62 -13.49 5.63 13.60
C ASN A 62 -14.34 5.95 12.38
N ASP A 63 -15.54 6.50 12.62
CA ASP A 63 -16.48 6.83 11.55
C ASP A 63 -15.97 7.93 10.61
N SER A 64 -15.07 8.78 11.08
CA SER A 64 -14.52 9.84 10.23
C SER A 64 -13.64 9.31 9.11
N ALA A 65 -13.19 8.08 9.20
CA ALA A 65 -12.38 7.42 8.17
C ALA A 65 -13.16 6.36 7.40
N ALA A 66 -14.47 6.56 7.23
CA ALA A 66 -15.34 5.55 6.64
C ALA A 66 -14.89 5.11 5.24
N ALA A 67 -14.43 6.04 4.40
CA ALA A 67 -13.98 5.69 3.05
C ALA A 67 -12.78 4.76 3.07
N VAL A 68 -11.78 5.05 3.91
CA VAL A 68 -10.58 4.21 4.05
C VAL A 68 -10.97 2.86 4.64
N ARG A 69 -11.79 2.87 5.68
CA ARG A 69 -12.28 1.64 6.31
C ARG A 69 -12.97 0.73 5.29
N ASN A 70 -13.86 1.29 4.48
CA ASN A 70 -14.59 0.52 3.47
C ASN A 70 -13.63 -0.11 2.45
N ILE A 71 -12.63 0.61 2.02
CA ILE A 71 -11.62 0.09 1.08
C ILE A 71 -10.89 -1.10 1.70
N ILE A 72 -10.45 -0.96 2.94
CA ILE A 72 -9.70 -2.01 3.63
C ILE A 72 -10.58 -3.25 3.85
N GLU A 73 -11.80 -3.06 4.35
CA GLU A 73 -12.71 -4.17 4.61
C GLU A 73 -13.10 -4.92 3.34
N LYS A 74 -13.44 -4.18 2.29
CA LYS A 74 -13.79 -4.78 1.00
C LYS A 74 -12.60 -5.44 0.35
N GLY A 75 -11.42 -4.83 0.44
CA GLY A 75 -10.20 -5.42 -0.09
C GLY A 75 -9.88 -6.75 0.58
N PHE A 76 -10.05 -6.82 1.88
CA PHE A 76 -9.85 -8.05 2.64
C PHE A 76 -10.84 -9.15 2.20
N ALA A 77 -12.10 -8.79 2.01
CA ALA A 77 -13.12 -9.71 1.55
C ALA A 77 -12.81 -10.24 0.14
N PHE A 78 -12.43 -9.36 -0.78
CA PHE A 78 -12.06 -9.77 -2.14
C PHE A 78 -10.81 -10.63 -2.15
N ALA A 79 -9.84 -10.35 -1.29
CA ALA A 79 -8.64 -11.17 -1.20
C ALA A 79 -8.97 -12.61 -0.79
N ASN A 80 -9.88 -12.78 0.16
CA ASN A 80 -10.34 -14.11 0.56
C ASN A 80 -11.05 -14.82 -0.59
N LEU A 81 -11.89 -14.10 -1.32
CA LEU A 81 -12.59 -14.65 -2.48
C LEU A 81 -11.60 -15.11 -3.56
N TYR A 82 -10.58 -14.28 -3.85
CA TYR A 82 -9.57 -14.64 -4.84
C TYR A 82 -8.79 -15.89 -4.45
N LYS A 83 -8.50 -16.06 -3.16
CA LYS A 83 -7.83 -17.28 -2.67
C LYS A 83 -8.69 -18.51 -2.90
N ILE A 84 -9.99 -18.40 -2.66
CA ILE A 84 -10.94 -19.49 -2.89
C ILE A 84 -11.02 -19.84 -4.37
N MET A 85 -10.96 -18.83 -5.23
CA MET A 85 -11.07 -19.00 -6.68
C MET A 85 -9.78 -19.39 -7.37
N GLY A 86 -8.75 -19.71 -6.62
CA GLY A 86 -7.50 -20.18 -7.20
C GLY A 86 -6.47 -19.12 -7.50
N GLY A 87 -6.46 -18.03 -6.73
CA GLY A 87 -5.37 -17.06 -6.79
C GLY A 87 -5.64 -15.81 -7.60
N GLY A 88 -6.87 -15.59 -8.01
CA GLY A 88 -7.26 -14.37 -8.65
C GLY A 88 -7.00 -14.35 -10.16
N ARG A 89 -6.78 -13.16 -10.69
CA ARG A 89 -6.71 -12.94 -12.14
C ARG A 89 -5.30 -13.11 -12.66
N ALA A 90 -5.20 -13.56 -13.89
CA ALA A 90 -3.92 -13.75 -14.58
C ALA A 90 -3.50 -12.51 -15.38
N ASP A 91 -3.86 -11.33 -14.93
CA ASP A 91 -3.48 -10.08 -15.59
C ASP A 91 -2.00 -9.77 -15.33
N ALA A 92 -1.39 -9.04 -16.25
CA ALA A 92 -0.02 -8.59 -16.09
C ALA A 92 0.04 -7.55 -14.98
N THR A 93 0.38 -7.99 -13.77
CA THR A 93 0.50 -7.13 -12.60
C THR A 93 1.80 -7.41 -11.88
N GLU A 94 2.59 -6.37 -11.69
CA GLU A 94 3.82 -6.46 -10.90
C GLU A 94 3.55 -5.95 -9.50
N VAL A 95 4.23 -6.53 -8.53
CA VAL A 95 4.17 -6.07 -7.15
C VAL A 95 5.55 -5.60 -6.73
N GLU A 96 5.62 -4.35 -6.30
CA GLU A 96 6.85 -3.78 -5.77
C GLU A 96 6.62 -3.42 -4.31
N THR A 97 7.44 -3.95 -3.43
CA THR A 97 7.31 -3.77 -1.99
C THR A 97 8.60 -3.21 -1.41
N HIS A 98 8.48 -2.12 -0.66
CA HIS A 98 9.59 -1.51 0.06
C HIS A 98 9.28 -1.54 1.54
N GLU A 99 10.18 -2.10 2.32
CA GLU A 99 10.04 -2.16 3.76
C GLU A 99 11.25 -1.53 4.43
N SER A 100 10.98 -0.75 5.45
CA SER A 100 12.01 -0.16 6.29
C SER A 100 11.53 -0.19 7.73
N ASN A 101 12.34 -0.76 8.60
CA ASN A 101 11.98 -0.95 10.00
C ASN A 101 12.93 -0.19 10.89
N ASN A 102 12.41 0.88 11.51
CA ASN A 102 13.18 1.80 12.34
C ASN A 102 12.88 1.63 13.82
N GLN A 103 12.88 0.43 14.27
CA GLN A 103 12.69 0.16 15.69
C GLN A 103 13.91 0.49 16.52
#